data_bb1414d16e6bb05408deca481ac6f278
#
_entry.id   bb1414d16e6bb05408deca481ac6f278
#
_cell.length_a   1.000
_cell.length_b   1.000
_cell.length_c   1.000
_cell.angle_alpha   90.00
_cell.angle_beta   90.00
_cell.angle_gamma   90.00
#
_symmetry.space_group_name_H-M   'P 1'
#
loop_
_entity.id
_entity.type
_entity.pdbx_description
1 polymer ?
#
loop_
_entity_poly.entity_id
_entity_poly.type
_entity_poly.pdbx_seq_one_letter_code
_entity_poly.pdbx_strand_id
1 'polypeptide(L)'
;MATNNNEFRIPLEGVDSEHCALIVDNGIAKLKGVESHRVELNNKEAIIKTQNQETVSEAVKIIRDLGYGVTTVKKSFPVLQMTCASCAVSVESILKSQAGVVNASVNYANAKVLVEFIPSLVKVESLKKAVQSVGYDILIEDSASSDDTVEQIQKEKFSKLKKKTYWALILSVPVVVIGMFF
;
A
#
# COMPACT_ATOMS: atom_id res chain seq x y z
N MET A 1 14.24 -18.46 15.61
CA MET A 1 13.55 -17.82 16.76
C MET A 1 13.01 -16.50 16.25
N ALA A 2 11.71 -16.42 15.99
CA ALA A 2 11.06 -15.17 15.59
C ALA A 2 10.98 -14.30 16.86
N THR A 3 11.75 -13.22 16.90
CA THR A 3 11.58 -12.17 17.89
C THR A 3 10.23 -11.52 17.61
N ASN A 4 9.24 -11.83 18.42
CA ASN A 4 7.99 -11.09 18.53
C ASN A 4 8.32 -9.68 19.06
N ASN A 5 8.92 -8.85 18.22
CA ASN A 5 9.20 -7.47 18.56
C ASN A 5 7.98 -6.64 18.15
N ASN A 6 7.03 -6.50 19.10
CA ASN A 6 5.97 -5.49 19.06
C ASN A 6 6.55 -4.06 19.22
N GLU A 7 7.82 -3.88 18.90
CA GLU A 7 8.54 -2.62 18.97
C GLU A 7 8.63 -1.99 17.58
N PHE A 8 8.02 -0.83 17.43
CA PHE A 8 7.99 -0.07 16.19
C PHE A 8 8.83 1.20 16.34
N ARG A 9 9.72 1.43 15.36
CA ARG A 9 10.61 2.60 15.33
C ARG A 9 10.16 3.54 14.23
N ILE A 10 9.71 4.72 14.62
CA ILE A 10 9.20 5.77 13.73
C ILE A 10 10.29 6.83 13.60
N PRO A 11 10.91 7.00 12.43
CA PRO A 11 11.91 8.05 12.22
C PRO A 11 11.23 9.42 12.19
N LEU A 12 11.78 10.35 13.00
CA LEU A 12 11.24 11.69 13.20
C LEU A 12 12.04 12.75 12.43
N GLU A 13 11.34 13.74 11.92
CA GLU A 13 11.93 14.92 11.30
C GLU A 13 11.52 16.20 12.07
N GLY A 14 12.48 17.10 12.28
CA GLY A 14 12.24 18.36 12.98
C GLY A 14 12.27 18.27 14.51
N VAL A 15 12.67 17.12 15.08
CA VAL A 15 12.86 16.92 16.52
C VAL A 15 14.34 17.11 16.85
N ASP A 16 14.73 18.36 17.12
CA ASP A 16 16.15 18.73 17.29
C ASP A 16 16.50 19.13 18.72
N SER A 17 15.53 19.09 19.66
CA SER A 17 15.73 19.45 21.06
C SER A 17 14.99 18.49 21.99
N GLU A 18 15.45 18.42 23.27
CA GLU A 18 14.77 17.63 24.30
C GLU A 18 13.32 18.11 24.53
N HIS A 19 13.07 19.41 24.37
CA HIS A 19 11.72 19.95 24.48
C HIS A 19 10.79 19.39 23.37
N CYS A 20 11.27 19.34 22.12
CA CYS A 20 10.52 18.74 21.01
C CYS A 20 10.28 17.24 21.25
N ALA A 21 11.30 16.51 21.72
CA ALA A 21 11.18 15.10 22.05
C ALA A 21 10.12 14.87 23.14
N LEU A 22 10.08 15.73 24.17
CA LEU A 22 9.10 15.65 25.24
C LEU A 22 7.67 15.93 24.74
N ILE A 23 7.49 16.85 23.81
CA ILE A 23 6.18 17.13 23.20
C ILE A 23 5.66 15.91 22.45
N VAL A 24 6.51 15.26 21.65
CA VAL A 24 6.17 14.05 20.90
C VAL A 24 5.88 12.90 21.86
N ASP A 25 6.71 12.71 22.87
CA ASP A 25 6.56 11.66 23.89
C ASP A 25 5.22 11.79 24.64
N ASN A 26 4.89 13.00 25.10
CA ASN A 26 3.61 13.30 25.72
C ASN A 26 2.40 13.13 24.77
N GLY A 27 2.60 13.36 23.47
CA GLY A 27 1.59 13.12 22.46
C GLY A 27 1.28 11.63 22.32
N ILE A 28 2.32 10.80 22.25
CA ILE A 28 2.23 9.34 22.13
C ILE A 28 1.66 8.73 23.42
N ALA A 29 1.99 9.27 24.59
CA ALA A 29 1.47 8.82 25.88
C ALA A 29 -0.06 8.84 25.98
N LYS A 30 -0.74 9.69 25.19
CA LYS A 30 -2.21 9.79 25.19
C LYS A 30 -2.89 8.69 24.39
N LEU A 31 -2.14 7.91 23.61
CA LEU A 31 -2.67 6.83 22.79
C LEU A 31 -3.06 5.63 23.64
N LYS A 32 -4.25 5.08 23.35
CA LYS A 32 -4.69 3.83 23.96
C LYS A 32 -4.01 2.66 23.25
N GLY A 33 -3.53 1.68 24.05
CA GLY A 33 -2.92 0.46 23.51
C GLY A 33 -1.40 0.54 23.33
N VAL A 34 -0.74 1.61 23.78
CA VAL A 34 0.71 1.72 23.91
C VAL A 34 1.14 1.08 25.21
N GLU A 35 1.96 0.03 25.16
CA GLU A 35 2.52 -0.64 26.34
C GLU A 35 3.71 0.17 26.93
N SER A 36 4.56 0.68 26.05
CA SER A 36 5.65 1.59 26.40
C SER A 36 6.03 2.45 25.20
N HIS A 37 6.54 3.63 25.47
CA HIS A 37 7.02 4.56 24.47
C HIS A 37 8.26 5.30 24.97
N ARG A 38 9.09 5.73 24.05
CA ARG A 38 10.21 6.64 24.31
C ARG A 38 10.64 7.32 23.02
N VAL A 39 11.14 8.54 23.14
CA VAL A 39 11.72 9.29 22.02
C VAL A 39 13.23 9.35 22.23
N GLU A 40 13.98 8.83 21.25
CA GLU A 40 15.44 8.87 21.22
C GLU A 40 15.92 10.02 20.35
N LEU A 41 16.42 11.07 20.98
CA LEU A 41 16.88 12.28 20.27
C LEU A 41 18.11 12.00 19.39
N ASN A 42 19.03 11.15 19.87
CA ASN A 42 20.27 10.82 19.14
C ASN A 42 19.99 10.15 17.78
N ASN A 43 19.00 9.27 17.72
CA ASN A 43 18.60 8.55 16.52
C ASN A 43 17.45 9.23 15.79
N LYS A 44 16.88 10.29 16.39
CA LYS A 44 15.66 10.95 15.88
C LYS A 44 14.54 9.94 15.62
N GLU A 45 14.29 9.06 16.57
CA GLU A 45 13.29 8.00 16.45
C GLU A 45 12.34 8.00 17.67
N ALA A 46 11.05 7.79 17.41
CA ALA A 46 10.10 7.41 18.43
C ALA A 46 9.96 5.89 18.42
N ILE A 47 10.19 5.28 19.58
CA ILE A 47 10.08 3.84 19.78
C ILE A 47 8.78 3.58 20.53
N ILE A 48 7.91 2.75 19.97
CA ILE A 48 6.60 2.44 20.51
C ILE A 48 6.46 0.93 20.60
N LYS A 49 6.08 0.42 21.77
CA LYS A 49 5.66 -0.97 21.96
C LYS A 49 4.14 -1.05 21.97
N THR A 50 3.60 -1.80 21.03
CA THR A 50 2.15 -2.03 20.92
C THR A 50 1.87 -3.35 20.23
N GLN A 51 0.76 -4.01 20.58
CA GLN A 51 0.27 -5.20 19.88
C GLN A 51 -0.69 -4.83 18.73
N ASN A 52 -1.19 -3.59 18.71
CA ASN A 52 -2.12 -3.14 17.71
C ASN A 52 -1.42 -2.28 16.65
N GLN A 53 -1.52 -2.71 15.39
CA GLN A 53 -0.97 -1.99 14.25
C GLN A 53 -1.64 -0.63 13.98
N GLU A 54 -2.92 -0.49 14.33
CA GLU A 54 -3.65 0.78 14.20
C GLU A 54 -3.02 1.86 15.08
N THR A 55 -2.58 1.50 16.29
CA THR A 55 -1.91 2.43 17.22
C THR A 55 -0.66 3.06 16.62
N VAL A 56 0.08 2.33 15.76
CA VAL A 56 1.25 2.89 15.06
C VAL A 56 0.83 3.97 14.06
N SER A 57 -0.25 3.74 13.33
CA SER A 57 -0.78 4.72 12.36
C SER A 57 -1.33 5.96 13.08
N GLU A 58 -1.97 5.79 14.23
CA GLU A 58 -2.43 6.90 15.08
C GLU A 58 -1.26 7.70 15.65
N ALA A 59 -0.18 7.02 16.07
CA ALA A 59 1.04 7.70 16.55
C ALA A 59 1.66 8.57 15.46
N VAL A 60 1.77 8.07 14.23
CA VAL A 60 2.26 8.85 13.09
C VAL A 60 1.37 10.08 12.83
N LYS A 61 0.05 9.91 12.95
CA LYS A 61 -0.89 11.03 12.78
C LYS A 61 -0.69 12.09 13.88
N ILE A 62 -0.60 11.68 15.14
CA ILE A 62 -0.36 12.61 16.26
C ILE A 62 0.98 13.35 16.08
N ILE A 63 2.05 12.67 15.69
CA ILE A 63 3.35 13.29 15.45
C ILE A 63 3.21 14.40 14.38
N ARG A 64 2.48 14.14 13.31
CA ARG A 64 2.22 15.13 12.26
C ARG A 64 1.32 16.28 12.72
N ASP A 65 0.28 15.99 13.51
CA ASP A 65 -0.63 17.00 14.07
C ASP A 65 0.09 17.93 15.05
N LEU A 66 1.14 17.45 15.71
CA LEU A 66 2.04 18.24 16.55
C LEU A 66 3.03 19.09 15.74
N GLY A 67 3.03 18.99 14.41
CA GLY A 67 3.88 19.78 13.51
C GLY A 67 5.25 19.15 13.22
N TYR A 68 5.49 17.90 13.62
CA TYR A 68 6.73 17.16 13.34
C TYR A 68 6.60 16.30 12.09
N GLY A 69 7.72 16.10 11.37
CA GLY A 69 7.77 15.21 10.22
C GLY A 69 8.00 13.74 10.62
N VAL A 70 7.57 12.85 9.75
CA VAL A 70 7.93 11.44 9.80
C VAL A 70 8.51 11.07 8.44
N THR A 71 9.69 10.48 8.42
CA THR A 71 10.34 10.07 7.16
C THR A 71 9.53 8.96 6.51
N THR A 72 8.94 9.28 5.36
CA THR A 72 8.13 8.35 4.57
C THR A 72 8.65 8.25 3.15
N VAL A 73 8.36 7.11 2.51
CA VAL A 73 8.64 6.89 1.09
C VAL A 73 7.33 6.71 0.35
N LYS A 74 7.19 7.40 -0.78
CA LYS A 74 6.07 7.20 -1.71
C LYS A 74 6.53 6.35 -2.87
N LYS A 75 5.86 5.20 -3.08
CA LYS A 75 6.09 4.33 -4.24
C LYS A 75 4.78 4.01 -4.93
N SER A 76 4.85 3.93 -6.25
CA SER A 76 3.73 3.52 -7.10
C SER A 76 3.95 2.09 -7.58
N PHE A 77 2.94 1.24 -7.45
CA PHE A 77 2.99 -0.15 -7.88
C PHE A 77 1.84 -0.44 -8.84
N PRO A 78 2.08 -1.13 -9.97
CA PRO A 78 1.01 -1.67 -10.79
C PRO A 78 0.23 -2.74 -10.03
N VAL A 79 -1.10 -2.67 -10.09
CA VAL A 79 -2.00 -3.65 -9.47
C VAL A 79 -2.55 -4.55 -10.57
N LEU A 80 -2.39 -5.85 -10.39
CA LEU A 80 -2.89 -6.86 -11.31
C LEU A 80 -4.25 -7.40 -10.86
N GLN A 81 -5.04 -7.88 -11.83
CA GLN A 81 -6.34 -8.54 -11.63
C GLN A 81 -7.45 -7.61 -11.09
N MET A 82 -7.25 -6.32 -11.08
CA MET A 82 -8.26 -5.34 -10.68
C MET A 82 -9.23 -5.10 -11.84
N THR A 83 -10.47 -5.54 -11.69
CA THR A 83 -11.50 -5.51 -12.75
C THR A 83 -12.67 -4.57 -12.46
N CYS A 84 -12.74 -4.02 -11.23
CA CYS A 84 -13.87 -3.19 -10.79
C CYS A 84 -13.41 -2.10 -9.82
N ALA A 85 -14.20 -1.03 -9.69
CA ALA A 85 -13.90 0.07 -8.78
C ALA A 85 -13.92 -0.36 -7.30
N SER A 86 -14.79 -1.30 -6.92
CA SER A 86 -14.82 -1.86 -5.57
C SER A 86 -13.56 -2.67 -5.24
N CYS A 87 -12.92 -3.26 -6.27
CA CYS A 87 -11.62 -3.92 -6.12
C CYS A 87 -10.53 -2.93 -5.69
N ALA A 88 -10.56 -1.70 -6.25
CA ALA A 88 -9.64 -0.63 -5.87
C ALA A 88 -9.79 -0.27 -4.39
N VAL A 89 -11.03 -0.14 -3.91
CA VAL A 89 -11.31 0.15 -2.49
C VAL A 89 -10.80 -0.97 -1.58
N SER A 90 -10.94 -2.24 -1.98
CA SER A 90 -10.43 -3.38 -1.22
C SER A 90 -8.90 -3.36 -1.11
N VAL A 91 -8.19 -3.05 -2.21
CA VAL A 91 -6.73 -2.93 -2.22
C VAL A 91 -6.28 -1.75 -1.36
N GLU A 92 -6.96 -0.60 -1.43
CA GLU A 92 -6.65 0.54 -0.55
C GLU A 92 -6.81 0.19 0.92
N SER A 93 -7.94 -0.44 1.27
CA SER A 93 -8.27 -0.79 2.64
C SER A 93 -7.24 -1.74 3.26
N ILE A 94 -6.87 -2.81 2.53
CA ILE A 94 -5.89 -3.78 3.04
C ILE A 94 -4.49 -3.17 3.17
N LEU A 95 -4.11 -2.25 2.27
CA LEU A 95 -2.83 -1.56 2.38
C LEU A 95 -2.83 -0.57 3.54
N LYS A 96 -3.90 0.19 3.74
CA LYS A 96 -4.03 1.13 4.87
C LYS A 96 -4.05 0.44 6.24
N SER A 97 -4.48 -0.83 6.30
CA SER A 97 -4.44 -1.61 7.54
C SER A 97 -3.06 -2.15 7.90
N GLN A 98 -2.05 -2.01 7.03
CA GLN A 98 -0.69 -2.47 7.33
C GLN A 98 0.04 -1.48 8.21
N ALA A 99 0.68 -1.98 9.29
CA ALA A 99 1.53 -1.15 10.15
C ALA A 99 2.64 -0.50 9.34
N GLY A 100 2.81 0.81 9.51
CA GLY A 100 3.81 1.57 8.77
C GLY A 100 3.35 2.11 7.42
N VAL A 101 2.15 1.79 6.95
CA VAL A 101 1.52 2.48 5.82
C VAL A 101 0.80 3.72 6.34
N VAL A 102 1.19 4.87 5.82
CA VAL A 102 0.61 6.18 6.17
C VAL A 102 -0.58 6.49 5.29
N ASN A 103 -0.46 6.20 3.99
CA ASN A 103 -1.55 6.38 3.03
C ASN A 103 -1.41 5.40 1.87
N ALA A 104 -2.55 5.01 1.29
CA ALA A 104 -2.62 4.27 0.05
C ALA A 104 -3.78 4.79 -0.79
N SER A 105 -3.53 5.00 -2.07
CA SER A 105 -4.56 5.46 -3.03
C SER A 105 -4.43 4.72 -4.34
N VAL A 106 -5.51 4.09 -4.78
CA VAL A 106 -5.55 3.33 -6.03
C VAL A 106 -6.16 4.19 -7.14
N ASN A 107 -5.42 4.34 -8.21
CA ASN A 107 -5.96 4.88 -9.44
C ASN A 107 -6.42 3.70 -10.33
N TYR A 108 -7.73 3.51 -10.38
CA TYR A 108 -8.35 2.42 -11.15
C TYR A 108 -8.10 2.57 -12.66
N ALA A 109 -8.07 3.80 -13.19
CA ALA A 109 -7.94 4.04 -14.65
C ALA A 109 -6.59 3.56 -15.21
N ASN A 110 -5.52 3.70 -14.43
CA ASN A 110 -4.18 3.24 -14.83
C ASN A 110 -3.72 1.98 -14.10
N ALA A 111 -4.59 1.38 -13.27
CA ALA A 111 -4.32 0.20 -12.47
C ALA A 111 -3.04 0.31 -11.62
N LYS A 112 -2.79 1.48 -11.03
CA LYS A 112 -1.64 1.73 -10.15
C LYS A 112 -2.11 2.10 -8.74
N VAL A 113 -1.38 1.65 -7.73
CA VAL A 113 -1.55 2.10 -6.34
C VAL A 113 -0.35 2.94 -5.94
N LEU A 114 -0.60 4.13 -5.39
CA LEU A 114 0.40 4.96 -4.73
C LEU A 114 0.35 4.66 -3.24
N VAL A 115 1.46 4.17 -2.68
CA VAL A 115 1.57 3.86 -1.26
C VAL A 115 2.62 4.77 -0.62
N GLU A 116 2.23 5.45 0.45
CA GLU A 116 3.13 6.17 1.34
C GLU A 116 3.34 5.34 2.61
N PHE A 117 4.56 4.96 2.87
CA PHE A 117 4.90 4.07 3.98
C PHE A 117 6.23 4.42 4.63
N ILE A 118 6.45 3.92 5.83
CA ILE A 118 7.67 4.07 6.61
C ILE A 118 8.55 2.85 6.37
N PRO A 119 9.71 2.98 5.68
CA PRO A 119 10.54 1.83 5.27
C PRO A 119 11.11 1.02 6.43
N SER A 120 11.30 1.63 7.60
CA SER A 120 11.76 0.95 8.81
C SER A 120 10.71 0.03 9.43
N LEU A 121 9.41 0.25 9.13
CA LEU A 121 8.29 -0.50 9.69
C LEU A 121 7.75 -1.56 8.75
N VAL A 122 7.67 -1.27 7.45
CA VAL A 122 7.07 -2.18 6.47
C VAL A 122 7.96 -2.35 5.24
N LYS A 123 8.15 -3.61 4.86
CA LYS A 123 8.84 -3.97 3.63
C LYS A 123 7.85 -4.09 2.47
N VAL A 124 8.30 -3.80 1.26
CA VAL A 124 7.45 -3.86 0.05
C VAL A 124 6.90 -5.28 -0.18
N GLU A 125 7.67 -6.31 0.19
CA GLU A 125 7.24 -7.71 0.10
C GLU A 125 6.04 -8.01 1.02
N SER A 126 5.96 -7.34 2.17
CA SER A 126 4.81 -7.45 3.09
C SER A 126 3.56 -6.81 2.50
N LEU A 127 3.70 -5.67 1.82
CA LEU A 127 2.61 -5.03 1.08
C LEU A 127 2.08 -5.94 -0.03
N LYS A 128 2.98 -6.60 -0.77
CA LYS A 128 2.59 -7.58 -1.79
C LYS A 128 1.77 -8.73 -1.19
N LYS A 129 2.26 -9.32 -0.09
CA LYS A 129 1.52 -10.41 0.60
C LYS A 129 0.15 -9.96 1.08
N ALA A 130 0.03 -8.74 1.61
CA ALA A 130 -1.24 -8.19 2.04
C ALA A 130 -2.23 -8.05 0.87
N VAL A 131 -1.78 -7.56 -0.28
CA VAL A 131 -2.63 -7.45 -1.47
C VAL A 131 -2.99 -8.84 -2.03
N GLN A 132 -2.07 -9.80 -1.98
CA GLN A 132 -2.33 -11.18 -2.39
C GLN A 132 -3.37 -11.88 -1.51
N SER A 133 -3.44 -11.56 -0.22
CA SER A 133 -4.43 -12.13 0.69
C SER A 133 -5.89 -11.80 0.33
N VAL A 134 -6.11 -10.72 -0.41
CA VAL A 134 -7.43 -10.31 -0.90
C VAL A 134 -7.65 -10.63 -2.39
N GLY A 135 -6.76 -11.45 -2.99
CA GLY A 135 -6.93 -11.98 -4.34
C GLY A 135 -6.39 -11.08 -5.46
N TYR A 136 -5.61 -10.06 -5.15
CA TYR A 136 -4.94 -9.18 -6.13
C TYR A 136 -3.42 -9.38 -6.06
N ASP A 137 -2.68 -8.81 -7.00
CA ASP A 137 -1.21 -8.82 -6.95
C ASP A 137 -0.66 -7.44 -7.30
N ILE A 138 0.51 -7.10 -6.73
CA ILE A 138 1.26 -5.91 -7.09
C ILE A 138 2.62 -6.31 -7.67
N LEU A 139 3.03 -5.61 -8.72
CA LEU A 139 4.35 -5.77 -9.29
C LEU A 139 5.34 -4.92 -8.49
N ILE A 140 6.33 -5.60 -7.90
CA ILE A 140 7.48 -4.94 -7.27
C ILE A 140 8.55 -4.86 -8.34
N GLU A 141 8.75 -3.69 -8.91
CA GLU A 141 9.81 -3.45 -9.88
C GLU A 141 10.91 -2.63 -9.21
N ASP A 142 12.13 -3.11 -9.31
CA ASP A 142 13.30 -2.31 -9.02
C ASP A 142 13.41 -1.22 -10.08
N SER A 143 13.08 -0.05 -9.68
CA SER A 143 13.10 1.33 -10.18
C SER A 143 13.68 1.70 -11.57
N ALA A 144 13.77 0.82 -12.56
CA ALA A 144 14.36 1.18 -13.85
C ALA A 144 13.55 0.82 -15.14
N SER A 145 12.42 0.06 -15.05
CA SER A 145 11.71 -0.40 -16.26
C SER A 145 10.19 -0.47 -16.15
N SER A 146 9.58 0.41 -15.35
CA SER A 146 8.16 0.27 -14.95
C SER A 146 7.13 0.48 -16.05
N ASP A 147 7.40 1.28 -17.08
CA ASP A 147 6.40 1.57 -18.10
C ASP A 147 6.36 0.49 -19.21
N ASP A 148 7.50 -0.07 -19.60
CA ASP A 148 7.57 -1.07 -20.68
C ASP A 148 6.95 -2.41 -20.28
N THR A 149 7.16 -2.86 -19.02
CA THR A 149 6.67 -4.16 -18.55
C THR A 149 5.14 -4.14 -18.34
N VAL A 150 4.60 -3.03 -17.85
CA VAL A 150 3.13 -2.84 -17.69
C VAL A 150 2.45 -2.79 -19.06
N GLU A 151 3.03 -2.08 -20.02
CA GLU A 151 2.51 -2.06 -21.40
C GLU A 151 2.53 -3.45 -22.04
N GLN A 152 3.58 -4.23 -21.84
CA GLN A 152 3.67 -5.59 -22.37
C GLN A 152 2.62 -6.52 -21.77
N ILE A 153 2.40 -6.49 -20.46
CA ILE A 153 1.36 -7.27 -19.79
C ILE A 153 -0.04 -6.84 -20.23
N GLN A 154 -0.26 -5.54 -20.39
CA GLN A 154 -1.53 -5.03 -20.94
C GLN A 154 -1.73 -5.41 -22.40
N LYS A 155 -0.70 -5.36 -23.23
CA LYS A 155 -0.74 -5.79 -24.64
C LYS A 155 -1.01 -7.29 -24.76
N GLU A 156 -0.43 -8.13 -23.90
CA GLU A 156 -0.72 -9.58 -23.88
C GLU A 156 -2.17 -9.87 -23.47
N LYS A 157 -2.68 -9.20 -22.45
CA LYS A 157 -4.10 -9.33 -22.04
C LYS A 157 -5.03 -8.85 -23.14
N PHE A 158 -4.72 -7.73 -23.79
CA PHE A 158 -5.50 -7.19 -24.90
C PHE A 158 -5.48 -8.11 -26.12
N SER A 159 -4.34 -8.74 -26.43
CA SER A 159 -4.24 -9.69 -27.53
C SER A 159 -5.04 -10.98 -27.28
N LYS A 160 -5.05 -11.48 -26.04
CA LYS A 160 -5.87 -12.64 -25.63
C LYS A 160 -7.38 -12.34 -25.70
N LEU A 161 -7.78 -11.13 -25.27
CA LEU A 161 -9.16 -10.65 -25.40
C LEU A 161 -9.56 -10.49 -26.88
N LYS A 162 -8.70 -9.88 -27.71
CA LYS A 162 -8.94 -9.73 -29.14
C LYS A 162 -9.13 -11.07 -29.84
N LYS A 163 -8.32 -12.08 -29.53
CA LYS A 163 -8.51 -13.45 -30.06
C LYS A 163 -9.85 -14.05 -29.66
N LYS A 164 -10.24 -13.93 -28.38
CA LYS A 164 -11.54 -14.46 -27.91
C LYS A 164 -12.73 -13.76 -28.57
N THR A 165 -12.65 -12.44 -28.71
CA THR A 165 -13.70 -11.65 -29.39
C THR A 165 -13.80 -12.00 -30.86
N TYR A 166 -12.68 -12.20 -31.56
CA TYR A 166 -12.67 -12.57 -32.95
C TYR A 166 -13.29 -13.98 -33.20
N TRP A 167 -12.98 -14.95 -32.33
CA TRP A 167 -13.60 -16.27 -32.35
C TRP A 167 -15.11 -16.23 -32.07
N ALA A 168 -15.53 -15.42 -31.10
CA ALA A 168 -16.94 -15.21 -30.80
C ALA A 168 -17.70 -14.60 -31.98
N LEU A 169 -17.08 -13.66 -32.69
CA LEU A 169 -17.65 -13.00 -33.85
C LEU A 169 -17.81 -13.95 -35.05
N ILE A 170 -16.80 -14.82 -35.31
CA ILE A 170 -16.85 -15.86 -36.35
C ILE A 170 -17.96 -16.87 -36.07
N LEU A 171 -18.16 -17.27 -34.80
CA LEU A 171 -19.22 -18.20 -34.39
C LEU A 171 -20.62 -17.56 -34.42
N SER A 172 -20.72 -16.25 -34.24
CA SER A 172 -21.98 -15.51 -34.25
C SER A 172 -22.56 -15.33 -35.65
N VAL A 173 -21.71 -15.15 -36.66
CA VAL A 173 -22.15 -14.90 -38.05
C VAL A 173 -23.02 -16.02 -38.61
N PRO A 174 -22.68 -17.31 -38.55
CA PRO A 174 -23.53 -18.37 -39.07
C PRO A 174 -24.87 -18.50 -38.34
N VAL A 175 -24.90 -18.21 -37.02
CA VAL A 175 -26.14 -18.25 -36.23
C VAL A 175 -27.12 -17.16 -36.68
N VAL A 176 -26.60 -15.96 -36.94
CA VAL A 176 -27.40 -14.83 -37.46
C VAL A 176 -27.92 -15.13 -38.85
N VAL A 177 -27.06 -15.71 -39.72
CA VAL A 177 -27.46 -16.05 -41.11
C VAL A 177 -28.54 -17.13 -41.10
N ILE A 178 -28.44 -18.17 -40.27
CA ILE A 178 -29.47 -19.21 -40.17
C ILE A 178 -30.78 -18.63 -39.61
N GLY A 179 -30.70 -17.76 -38.58
CA GLY A 179 -31.89 -17.14 -37.97
C GLY A 179 -32.59 -16.08 -38.88
N MET A 180 -31.90 -15.59 -39.90
CA MET A 180 -32.44 -14.62 -40.83
C MET A 180 -32.99 -15.29 -42.12
N PHE A 181 -32.60 -16.53 -42.41
CA PHE A 181 -32.99 -17.29 -43.62
C PHE A 181 -34.00 -18.43 -43.32
N PHE A 182 -34.25 -18.75 -42.06
CA PHE A 182 -35.20 -19.78 -41.66
C PHE A 182 -36.28 -19.16 -40.76
#